data_6b68c3572f61d8e7a4e40bbcea7d1d80
#
_entry.id   6b68c3572f61d8e7a4e40bbcea7d1d80
#
_cell.length_a   1.000
_cell.length_b   1.000
_cell.length_c   1.000
_cell.angle_alpha   90.00
_cell.angle_beta   90.00
_cell.angle_gamma   90.00
#
_symmetry.space_group_name_H-M   'P 1'
#
loop_
_entity.id
_entity.type
_entity.pdbx_description
1 polymer ?
#
loop_
_entity_poly.entity_id
_entity_poly.type
_entity_poly.pdbx_seq_one_letter_code
_entity_poly.pdbx_strand_id
1 'polypeptide(L)'
;MILEVAILNVREGLQREFEAAFVQASPIIASMPGYVSHQLQRCVETSNRYVLLAQWTSLEAHTVGFRGSPEYQRWKELLHHFYDPFPTVEHYELVAPKVT
;
A
#
# COMPACT_ATOMS: atom_id res chain seq x y z
N MET A 1 13.28 4.22 -10.02
CA MET A 1 12.22 4.23 -9.01
C MET A 1 11.16 3.21 -9.37
N ILE A 2 10.61 2.53 -8.37
CA ILE A 2 9.62 1.46 -8.57
C ILE A 2 8.31 1.90 -7.94
N LEU A 3 7.20 1.70 -8.67
CA LEU A 3 5.85 1.94 -8.15
C LEU A 3 5.24 0.62 -7.70
N GLU A 4 4.90 0.52 -6.43
CA GLU A 4 4.08 -0.57 -5.91
C GLU A 4 2.61 -0.22 -6.09
N VAL A 5 1.83 -1.17 -6.64
CA VAL A 5 0.38 -1.02 -6.79
C VAL A 5 -0.30 -2.21 -6.10
N ALA A 6 -1.10 -1.92 -5.10
CA ALA A 6 -1.86 -2.94 -4.38
C ALA A 6 -3.35 -2.62 -4.46
N ILE A 7 -4.14 -3.54 -5.00
CA ILE A 7 -5.60 -3.41 -5.02
C ILE A 7 -6.12 -4.01 -3.72
N LEU A 8 -6.80 -3.19 -2.93
CA LEU A 8 -7.25 -3.56 -1.60
C LEU A 8 -8.78 -3.64 -1.60
N ASN A 9 -9.30 -4.85 -1.51
CA ASN A 9 -10.74 -5.06 -1.37
C ASN A 9 -11.04 -5.21 0.12
N VAL A 10 -11.59 -4.14 0.71
CA VAL A 10 -11.91 -4.10 2.13
C VAL A 10 -13.25 -4.77 2.36
N ARG A 11 -13.39 -5.49 3.47
CA ARG A 11 -14.65 -6.12 3.83
C ARG A 11 -15.75 -5.07 3.89
N GLU A 12 -16.89 -5.40 3.27
CA GLU A 12 -18.01 -4.47 3.16
C GLU A 12 -18.46 -3.99 4.53
N GLY A 13 -18.65 -2.68 4.66
CA GLY A 13 -19.05 -2.07 5.92
C GLY A 13 -17.90 -1.68 6.84
N LEU A 14 -16.66 -2.05 6.50
CA LEU A 14 -15.49 -1.73 7.33
C LEU A 14 -14.62 -0.62 6.74
N GLN A 15 -15.14 0.12 5.76
CA GLN A 15 -14.37 1.16 5.07
C GLN A 15 -13.83 2.22 6.03
N ARG A 16 -14.66 2.67 6.96
CA ARG A 16 -14.29 3.72 7.91
C ARG A 16 -13.18 3.28 8.84
N GLU A 17 -13.31 2.07 9.38
CA GLU A 17 -12.32 1.48 10.26
C GLU A 17 -11.00 1.24 9.54
N PHE A 18 -11.08 0.80 8.28
CA PHE A 18 -9.89 0.61 7.46
C PHE A 18 -9.15 1.93 7.23
N GLU A 19 -9.88 2.99 6.88
CA GLU A 19 -9.27 4.29 6.62
C GLU A 19 -8.58 4.84 7.86
N ALA A 20 -9.19 4.68 9.03
CA ALA A 20 -8.58 5.06 10.29
C ALA A 20 -7.32 4.25 10.60
N ALA A 21 -7.38 2.94 10.37
CA ALA A 21 -6.21 2.07 10.57
C ALA A 21 -5.08 2.42 9.60
N PHE A 22 -5.42 2.79 8.37
CA PHE A 22 -4.42 3.16 7.37
C PHE A 22 -3.68 4.45 7.78
N VAL A 23 -4.37 5.41 8.37
CA VAL A 23 -3.72 6.62 8.91
C VAL A 23 -2.69 6.24 9.97
N GLN A 24 -3.02 5.28 10.84
CA GLN A 24 -2.08 4.80 11.87
C GLN A 24 -0.91 4.02 11.26
N ALA A 25 -1.15 3.30 10.16
CA ALA A 25 -0.13 2.49 9.52
C ALA A 25 0.84 3.30 8.66
N SER A 26 0.40 4.45 8.15
CA SER A 26 1.20 5.28 7.24
C SER A 26 2.60 5.62 7.74
N PRO A 27 2.81 6.02 9.02
CA PRO A 27 4.16 6.28 9.51
C PRO A 27 5.08 5.06 9.48
N ILE A 28 4.52 3.85 9.52
CA ILE A 28 5.31 2.62 9.51
C ILE A 28 6.01 2.45 8.16
N ILE A 29 5.24 2.48 7.07
CA ILE A 29 5.83 2.35 5.74
C ILE A 29 6.76 3.53 5.44
N ALA A 30 6.38 4.73 5.87
CA ALA A 30 7.17 5.94 5.62
C ALA A 30 8.52 5.94 6.35
N SER A 31 8.68 5.11 7.37
CA SER A 31 9.95 5.00 8.11
C SER A 31 10.98 4.10 7.44
N MET A 32 10.59 3.38 6.38
CA MET A 32 11.44 2.35 5.80
C MET A 32 12.53 2.93 4.90
N PRO A 33 13.74 2.36 4.93
CA PRO A 33 14.79 2.72 3.97
C PRO A 33 14.30 2.44 2.54
N GLY A 34 14.55 3.40 1.65
CA GLY A 34 14.15 3.30 0.25
C GLY A 34 12.72 3.72 -0.03
N TYR A 35 11.94 4.02 0.99
CA TYR A 35 10.61 4.61 0.81
C TYR A 35 10.73 6.03 0.25
N VAL A 36 9.86 6.38 -0.71
CA VAL A 36 9.82 7.71 -1.31
C VAL A 36 8.50 8.40 -0.97
N SER A 37 7.37 7.77 -1.29
CA SER A 37 6.05 8.35 -1.06
C SER A 37 4.98 7.28 -1.15
N HIS A 38 3.79 7.57 -0.65
CA HIS A 38 2.63 6.72 -0.89
C HIS A 38 1.34 7.52 -0.84
N GLN A 39 0.31 6.96 -1.43
CA GLN A 39 -1.04 7.48 -1.33
C GLN A 39 -2.03 6.32 -1.37
N LEU A 40 -3.17 6.52 -0.75
CA LEU A 40 -4.30 5.59 -0.78
C LEU A 40 -5.45 6.29 -1.49
N GLN A 41 -6.01 5.65 -2.52
CA GLN A 41 -7.18 6.19 -3.21
C GLN A 41 -8.32 5.19 -3.13
N ARG A 42 -9.55 5.70 -3.05
CA ARG A 42 -10.75 4.87 -3.05
C ARG A 42 -11.33 4.82 -4.45
N CYS A 43 -11.74 3.62 -4.87
CA CYS A 43 -12.43 3.44 -6.14
C CYS A 43 -13.77 4.17 -6.13
N VAL A 44 -14.03 4.95 -7.18
CA VAL A 44 -15.28 5.71 -7.30
C VAL A 44 -16.46 4.77 -7.57
N GLU A 45 -16.23 3.74 -8.39
CA GLU A 45 -17.28 2.80 -8.81
C GLU A 45 -17.58 1.73 -7.77
N THR A 46 -16.62 1.39 -6.92
CA THR A 46 -16.76 0.32 -5.92
C THR A 46 -16.29 0.84 -4.57
N SER A 47 -17.22 1.12 -3.68
CA SER A 47 -16.97 1.90 -2.46
C SER A 47 -16.06 1.21 -1.44
N ASN A 48 -15.90 -0.11 -1.52
CA ASN A 48 -15.02 -0.85 -0.61
C ASN A 48 -13.70 -1.27 -1.25
N ARG A 49 -13.38 -0.72 -2.43
CA ARG A 49 -12.11 -0.99 -3.10
C ARG A 49 -11.21 0.23 -3.03
N TYR A 50 -9.96 -0.02 -2.71
CA TYR A 50 -8.92 1.00 -2.63
C TYR A 50 -7.73 0.58 -3.46
N VAL A 51 -6.88 1.54 -3.81
CA VAL A 51 -5.57 1.28 -4.39
C VAL A 51 -4.51 1.97 -3.55
N LEU A 52 -3.51 1.20 -3.16
CA LEU A 52 -2.30 1.74 -2.54
C LEU A 52 -1.26 1.93 -3.64
N LEU A 53 -0.74 3.13 -3.73
CA LEU A 53 0.33 3.49 -4.66
C LEU A 53 1.51 3.94 -3.82
N ALA A 54 2.60 3.17 -3.84
CA ALA A 54 3.78 3.49 -3.06
C ALA A 54 5.02 3.50 -3.95
N GLN A 55 5.85 4.52 -3.80
CA GLN A 55 7.09 4.63 -4.56
C GLN A 55 8.28 4.26 -3.71
N TRP A 56 9.17 3.46 -4.30
CA TRP A 56 10.37 2.93 -3.66
C TRP A 56 11.57 3.22 -4.55
N THR A 57 12.75 3.40 -3.94
CA THR A 57 13.99 3.60 -4.70
C THR A 57 14.40 2.36 -5.49
N SER A 58 14.00 1.17 -5.01
CA SER A 58 14.28 -0.10 -5.68
C SER A 58 13.20 -1.13 -5.35
N LEU A 59 13.12 -2.18 -6.17
CA LEU A 59 12.22 -3.30 -5.91
C LEU A 59 12.55 -3.98 -4.56
N GLU A 60 13.83 -4.17 -4.30
CA GLU A 60 14.30 -4.85 -3.09
C GLU A 60 13.97 -4.08 -1.82
N ALA A 61 13.93 -2.75 -1.88
CA ALA A 61 13.55 -1.94 -0.73
C ALA A 61 12.16 -2.33 -0.21
N HIS A 62 11.23 -2.65 -1.11
CA HIS A 62 9.91 -3.13 -0.75
C HIS A 62 9.89 -4.64 -0.46
N THR A 63 10.31 -5.45 -1.42
CA THR A 63 10.10 -6.90 -1.37
C THR A 63 10.99 -7.61 -0.35
N VAL A 64 12.17 -7.07 -0.09
CA VAL A 64 13.12 -7.63 0.88
C VAL A 64 13.18 -6.75 2.13
N GLY A 65 13.41 -5.45 1.95
CA GLY A 65 13.59 -4.54 3.07
C GLY A 65 12.34 -4.44 3.94
N PHE A 66 11.25 -3.96 3.37
CA PHE A 66 10.01 -3.78 4.12
C PHE A 66 9.39 -5.11 4.54
N ARG A 67 9.17 -6.00 3.58
CA ARG A 67 8.51 -7.29 3.86
C ARG A 67 9.30 -8.16 4.83
N GLY A 68 10.62 -7.99 4.90
CA GLY A 68 11.47 -8.73 5.83
C GLY A 68 11.68 -8.03 7.16
N SER A 69 11.06 -6.88 7.40
CA SER A 69 11.31 -6.06 8.58
C SER A 69 10.33 -6.34 9.72
N PRO A 70 10.73 -6.03 10.98
CA PRO A 70 9.77 -6.06 12.11
C PRO A 70 8.62 -5.07 11.91
N GLU A 71 8.86 -3.94 11.25
CA GLU A 71 7.86 -2.93 10.98
C GLU A 71 6.72 -3.48 10.12
N TYR A 72 7.03 -4.41 9.20
CA TYR A 72 6.01 -5.04 8.37
C TYR A 72 5.02 -5.86 9.21
N GLN A 73 5.44 -6.46 10.31
CA GLN A 73 4.52 -7.21 11.19
C GLN A 73 3.46 -6.28 11.78
N ARG A 74 3.84 -5.07 12.19
CA ARG A 74 2.89 -4.09 12.69
C ARG A 74 1.96 -3.59 11.59
N TRP A 75 2.49 -3.38 10.39
CA TRP A 75 1.71 -3.04 9.21
C TRP A 75 0.64 -4.09 8.93
N LYS A 76 1.03 -5.37 8.95
CA LYS A 76 0.10 -6.49 8.76
C LYS A 76 -0.98 -6.52 9.84
N GLU A 77 -0.60 -6.38 11.09
CA GLU A 77 -1.54 -6.42 12.21
C GLU A 77 -2.60 -5.34 12.10
N LEU A 78 -2.23 -4.16 11.61
CA LEU A 78 -3.16 -3.05 11.47
C LEU A 78 -4.09 -3.22 10.27
N LEU A 79 -3.65 -3.88 9.18
CA LEU A 79 -4.33 -3.76 7.89
C LEU A 79 -4.84 -5.07 7.30
N HIS A 80 -4.11 -6.21 7.47
CA HIS A 80 -4.40 -7.40 6.66
C HIS A 80 -5.76 -8.03 6.95
N HIS A 81 -6.28 -7.88 8.16
CA HIS A 81 -7.59 -8.45 8.52
C HIS A 81 -8.77 -7.76 7.84
N PHE A 82 -8.55 -6.59 7.24
CA PHE A 82 -9.59 -5.90 6.51
C PHE A 82 -9.83 -6.45 5.11
N TYR A 83 -8.89 -7.22 4.54
CA TYR A 83 -8.92 -7.58 3.13
C TYR A 83 -9.64 -8.88 2.86
N ASP A 84 -10.49 -8.88 1.81
CA ASP A 84 -11.16 -10.06 1.30
C ASP A 84 -11.56 -9.79 -0.16
N PRO A 85 -10.91 -10.45 -1.14
CA PRO A 85 -9.79 -11.39 -1.03
C PRO A 85 -8.48 -10.69 -0.65
N PHE A 86 -7.46 -11.49 -0.32
CA PHE A 86 -6.13 -10.96 -0.02
C PHE A 86 -5.58 -10.26 -1.27
N PRO A 87 -4.94 -9.10 -1.13
CA PRO A 87 -4.56 -8.29 -2.29
C PRO A 87 -3.45 -8.91 -3.12
N THR A 88 -3.55 -8.65 -4.42
CA THR A 88 -2.44 -8.85 -5.35
C THR A 88 -1.64 -7.57 -5.39
N VAL A 89 -0.32 -7.70 -5.30
CA VAL A 89 0.61 -6.57 -5.36
C VAL A 89 1.48 -6.71 -6.59
N GLU A 90 1.53 -5.65 -7.39
CA GLU A 90 2.36 -5.59 -8.58
C GLU A 90 3.28 -4.39 -8.52
N HIS A 91 4.37 -4.46 -9.28
CA HIS A 91 5.36 -3.39 -9.32
C HIS A 91 5.50 -2.91 -10.75
N TYR A 92 5.66 -1.60 -10.90
CA TYR A 92 5.73 -0.93 -12.19
C TYR A 92 6.94 -0.02 -12.23
N GLU A 93 7.56 0.07 -13.41
CA GLU A 93 8.63 1.03 -13.65
C GLU A 93 8.20 2.02 -14.72
N LEU A 94 8.74 3.22 -14.66
CA LEU A 94 8.40 4.27 -15.59
C LEU A 94 8.91 3.94 -16.99
N VAL A 95 8.02 3.96 -18.00
CA VAL A 95 8.37 3.74 -19.40
C VAL A 95 8.41 5.08 -20.13
N ALA A 96 7.43 5.94 -19.88
CA ALA A 96 7.33 7.25 -20.51
C ALA A 96 7.14 8.32 -19.43
N PRO A 97 7.84 9.47 -19.52
CA PRO A 97 7.67 10.52 -18.53
C PRO A 97 6.27 11.12 -18.57
N LYS A 98 5.86 11.68 -17.43
CA LYS A 98 4.60 12.38 -17.32
C LYS A 98 4.58 13.57 -18.29
N VAL A 99 3.47 13.70 -19.01
CA VAL A 99 3.19 14.85 -19.87
C VAL A 99 1.99 15.59 -19.28
N THR A 100 2.14 16.91 -19.12
CA THR A 100 1.07 17.76 -18.57
C THR A 100 0.53 18.73 -19.60
#